data_9592d79dee31f9dfb41315c7b1fd14c0
#
_entry.id   9592d79dee31f9dfb41315c7b1fd14c0
#
_cell.length_a   1.000
_cell.length_b   1.000
_cell.length_c   1.000
_cell.angle_alpha   90.00
_cell.angle_beta   90.00
_cell.angle_gamma   90.00
#
_symmetry.space_group_name_H-M   'P 1'
#
loop_
_entity.id
_entity.type
_entity.pdbx_description
1 polymer ?
#
loop_
_entity_poly.entity_id
_entity_poly.type
_entity_poly.pdbx_seq_one_letter_code
_entity_poly.pdbx_strand_id
1 'polypeptide(L)' 'MAQELSNHRVEVTFVGPPPARQVALASGVTEVEVNGRQLRCFVCGSFQPFLEALHGSEVISLTSTRSSCR' A
#
# COMPACT_ATOMS: atom_id res chain seq x y z
N MET A 1 -26.37 6.30 7.42
CA MET A 1 -25.61 5.22 7.42
C MET A 1 -24.18 5.44 7.28
N ALA A 2 -23.48 5.09 8.19
CA ALA A 2 -22.09 5.36 8.19
C ALA A 2 -21.39 4.34 7.36
N GLN A 3 -20.54 4.83 6.48
CA GLN A 3 -19.74 4.01 5.75
C GLN A 3 -18.48 3.89 6.44
N GLU A 4 -18.08 2.76 6.80
CA GLU A 4 -16.81 2.61 7.41
C GLU A 4 -15.78 2.42 6.39
N LEU A 5 -14.83 3.34 6.33
CA LEU A 5 -13.71 3.20 5.43
C LEU A 5 -12.68 2.37 6.12
N SER A 6 -12.31 1.27 5.52
CA SER A 6 -11.27 0.43 6.09
C SER A 6 -9.93 0.98 5.72
N ASN A 7 -9.14 1.29 6.72
CA ASN A 7 -7.76 1.70 6.52
C ASN A 7 -6.87 0.52 6.83
N HIS A 8 -5.95 0.24 5.95
CA HIS A 8 -5.01 -0.85 6.15
C HIS A 8 -3.61 -0.31 6.07
N ARG A 9 -2.79 -0.70 7.04
CA ARG A 9 -1.39 -0.38 7.00
C ARG A 9 -0.73 -1.52 6.25
N VAL A 10 -0.03 -1.19 5.20
CA VAL A 10 0.54 -2.19 4.33
C VAL A 10 2.04 -2.03 4.29
N GLU A 11 2.73 -3.14 4.43
CA GLU A 11 4.18 -3.17 4.31
C GLU A 11 4.55 -4.19 3.27
N VAL A 12 5.32 -3.76 2.28
CA VAL A 12 5.70 -4.62 1.18
C VAL A 12 7.19 -4.61 1.05
N THR A 13 7.79 -5.78 0.94
CA THR A 13 9.21 -5.90 0.69
C THR A 13 9.42 -6.35 -0.74
N PHE A 14 10.28 -5.64 -1.44
CA PHE A 14 10.51 -5.90 -2.87
C PHE A 14 11.88 -6.48 -3.10
N VAL A 15 12.02 -7.15 -4.23
CA VAL A 15 13.32 -7.67 -4.65
C VAL A 15 14.24 -6.52 -5.02
N GLY A 16 13.68 -5.52 -5.69
CA GLY A 16 14.46 -4.37 -6.12
C GLY A 16 13.90 -3.09 -5.56
N PRO A 17 14.11 -1.97 -6.24
CA PRO A 17 13.60 -0.70 -5.74
C PRO A 17 12.08 -0.69 -5.74
N PRO A 18 11.46 -0.20 -4.67
CA PRO A 18 10.00 -0.16 -4.62
C PRO A 18 9.46 0.86 -5.63
N PRO A 19 8.28 0.56 -6.22
CA PRO A 19 7.66 1.50 -7.16
C PRO A 19 6.89 2.58 -6.41
N ALA A 20 7.61 3.41 -5.67
CA ALA A 20 6.97 4.36 -4.78
C ALA A 20 6.10 5.36 -5.53
N ARG A 21 6.58 5.81 -6.68
CA ARG A 21 5.81 6.80 -7.42
C ARG A 21 4.49 6.23 -7.91
N GLN A 22 4.50 5.01 -8.40
CA GLN A 22 3.28 4.39 -8.89
C GLN A 22 2.33 4.14 -7.74
N VAL A 23 2.87 3.71 -6.61
CA VAL A 23 2.03 3.46 -5.46
C VAL A 23 1.41 4.75 -4.94
N ALA A 24 2.20 5.82 -4.93
CA ALA A 24 1.69 7.09 -4.44
C ALA A 24 0.57 7.64 -5.31
N LEU A 25 0.56 7.26 -6.57
CA LEU A 25 -0.49 7.72 -7.46
C LEU A 25 -1.74 6.86 -7.41
N ALA A 26 -1.67 5.73 -6.73
CA ALA A 26 -2.83 4.84 -6.66
C ALA A 26 -3.92 5.46 -5.80
N SER A 27 -5.15 5.27 -6.21
CA SER A 27 -6.28 5.81 -5.47
C SER A 27 -6.37 5.15 -4.11
N GLY A 28 -6.62 5.93 -3.09
CA GLY A 28 -6.79 5.43 -1.75
C GLY A 28 -5.50 5.18 -1.00
N VAL A 29 -4.36 5.43 -1.61
CA VAL A 29 -3.08 5.21 -0.97
C VAL A 29 -2.56 6.52 -0.42
N THR A 30 -2.15 6.50 0.85
CA THR A 30 -1.61 7.70 1.48
C THR A 30 -0.37 7.33 2.29
N GLU A 31 0.39 8.34 2.64
CA GLU A 31 1.54 8.22 3.54
C GLU A 31 2.51 7.15 3.08
N VAL A 32 2.95 7.27 1.84
CA VAL A 32 3.89 6.32 1.29
C VAL A 32 5.27 6.61 1.80
N GLU A 33 5.90 5.59 2.37
CA GLU A 33 7.27 5.70 2.86
C GLU A 33 8.09 4.57 2.30
N VAL A 34 9.30 4.88 1.89
CA VAL A 34 10.22 3.88 1.37
C VAL A 34 11.42 3.80 2.27
N ASN A 35 11.78 2.59 2.64
CA ASN A 35 12.93 2.37 3.48
C ASN A 35 13.71 1.22 2.86
N GLY A 36 14.72 1.53 2.09
CA GLY A 36 15.46 0.49 1.38
C GLY A 36 14.59 -0.18 0.35
N ARG A 37 14.37 -1.47 0.51
CA ARG A 37 13.52 -2.22 -0.39
C ARG A 37 12.13 -2.44 0.17
N GLN A 38 11.84 -1.78 1.27
CA GLN A 38 10.55 -1.92 1.91
C GLN A 38 9.73 -0.66 1.69
N LEU A 39 8.46 -0.84 1.41
CA LEU A 39 7.56 0.27 1.20
C LEU A 39 6.43 0.13 2.18
N ARG A 40 6.09 1.23 2.85
CA ARG A 40 4.97 1.26 3.77
C ARG A 40 4.00 2.33 3.34
N CYS A 41 2.73 2.03 3.46
CA CYS A 41 1.72 3.02 3.14
C CYS A 41 0.42 2.63 3.80
N PHE A 42 -0.56 3.51 3.67
CA PHE A 42 -1.90 3.23 4.14
C PHE A 42 -2.81 3.14 2.93
N VAL A 43 -3.65 2.12 2.92
CA VAL A 43 -4.61 1.94 1.85
C VAL A 43 -6.00 2.06 2.44
N CYS A 44 -6.77 2.99 1.90
CA CYS A 44 -8.11 3.24 2.36
C CYS A 44 -9.08 2.74 1.31
N GLY A 45 -9.99 1.87 1.69
CA GLY A 45 -10.96 1.33 0.77
C GLY A 45 -10.44 0.12 0.03
N SER A 46 -10.58 0.13 -1.27
CA SER A 46 -10.24 -1.03 -2.08
C SER A 46 -8.74 -1.17 -2.26
N PHE A 47 -8.25 -2.39 -2.21
CA PHE A 47 -6.86 -2.68 -2.47
C PHE A 47 -6.52 -2.74 -3.95
N GLN A 48 -7.54 -2.75 -4.80
CA GLN A 48 -7.32 -2.97 -6.22
C GLN A 48 -6.35 -1.96 -6.83
N PRO A 49 -6.51 -0.64 -6.64
CA PRO A 49 -5.55 0.28 -7.23
C PRO A 49 -4.15 0.08 -6.70
N PHE A 50 -4.05 -0.26 -5.41
CA PHE A 50 -2.75 -0.48 -4.82
C PHE A 50 -2.09 -1.71 -5.44
N LEU A 51 -2.84 -2.79 -5.59
CA LEU A 51 -2.28 -4.00 -6.17
C LEU A 51 -1.88 -3.79 -7.62
N GLU A 52 -2.65 -3.01 -8.34
CA GLU A 52 -2.30 -2.72 -9.72
C GLU A 52 -1.03 -1.90 -9.81
N ALA A 53 -0.79 -1.05 -8.83
CA ALA A 53 0.43 -0.27 -8.82
C ALA A 53 1.66 -1.13 -8.60
N LEU A 54 1.48 -2.31 -8.02
CA LEU A 54 2.57 -3.22 -7.82
C LEU A 54 2.84 -4.11 -9.02
N HIS A 55 1.99 -4.01 -10.04
CA HIS A 55 2.10 -4.86 -11.20
C HIS A 55 3.45 -4.62 -11.88
N GLY A 56 4.16 -5.67 -12.16
CA GLY A 56 5.47 -5.55 -12.79
C GLY A 56 6.61 -5.49 -11.80
N SER A 57 6.32 -5.40 -10.52
CA SER A 57 7.35 -5.39 -9.51
C SER A 57 7.35 -6.74 -8.80
N GLU A 58 8.54 -7.19 -8.45
CA GLU A 58 8.66 -8.44 -7.74
C GLU A 58 8.59 -8.23 -6.27
N VAL A 59 7.64 -8.87 -5.63
CA VAL A 59 7.37 -8.70 -4.21
C VAL A 59 7.83 -9.94 -3.46
N ILE A 60 8.63 -9.73 -2.42
CA ILE A 60 9.06 -10.82 -1.58
C ILE A 60 8.00 -11.12 -0.54
N SER A 61 7.48 -10.09 0.09
CA SER A 61 6.46 -10.30 1.10
C SER A 61 5.56 -9.09 1.18
N LEU A 62 4.33 -9.34 1.58
CA LEU A 62 3.36 -8.28 1.74
C LEU A 62 2.59 -8.54 3.01
N THR A 63 2.57 -7.57 3.89
CA THR A 63 1.86 -7.67 5.15
C THR A 63 0.85 -6.54 5.22
N SER A 64 -0.37 -6.89 5.56
CA SER A 64 -1.39 -5.87 5.69
C SER A 64 -2.04 -6.01 7.05
N THR A 65 -2.15 -4.90 7.75
CA THR A 65 -2.72 -4.88 9.07
C THR A 65 -3.89 -3.91 9.06
N ARG A 66 -5.03 -4.37 9.52
CA ARG A 66 -6.19 -3.55 9.57
C ARG A 66 -6.01 -2.50 10.65
N SER A 67 -6.26 -1.28 10.29
CA SER A 67 -6.09 -0.19 11.19
C SER A 67 -7.42 0.50 11.37
N SER A 68 -7.81 0.70 12.59
CA SER A 68 -9.04 1.42 12.86
C SER A 68 -8.81 2.87 12.64
N CYS A 69 -9.68 3.49 11.89
CA CYS A 69 -9.58 4.90 11.65
C CYS A 69 -10.54 5.61 12.57
N ARG A 70 -10.07 6.55 13.31
CA ARG A 70 -10.96 7.22 14.22
C ARG A 70 -11.11 8.65 13.90
#